data_003d381de3c14cfe08f979a481340c51
#
_entry.id   003d381de3c14cfe08f979a481340c51
#
_cell.length_a   1.000
_cell.length_b   1.000
_cell.length_c   1.000
_cell.angle_alpha   90.00
_cell.angle_beta   90.00
_cell.angle_gamma   90.00
#
_symmetry.space_group_name_H-M   'P 1'
#
loop_
_entity.id
_entity.type
_entity.pdbx_description
1 polymer ?
#
loop_
_entity_poly.entity_id
_entity_poly.type
_entity_poly.pdbx_seq_one_letter_code
_entity_poly.pdbx_strand_id
1 'polypeptide(L)'
;MLIDYLDRQLFKGKTFEDLVQRRRRPYLVLNAADMVEGTPFPFTTYTMNLLCSDLGTLKLSTAVAASAAFPVALSPVTLKNYCTSSAPGRAPGVKDALQSSWYVNPSRVAWARTASAYASGRKQYIHLLDGGIADNLGVTEPYRMLTGGDNTLDLINDMGQGRIKKVVFVMVNARSFKPSGIDDSPETPGLLDMALGSVDSSIDRATFSTAERLRTLLLAELEQFAAQAQDPKLKANLRAVAKNTTFLPVDFDGIKDEKCRQAFHSIATSWSLSGAEIDALKKVGGALLGNDQDKVARDNFAKMLKDVDGHVEGQLPTIEDACRTVQSAG
;
A
#
# COMPACT_ATOMS: atom_id res chain seq x y z
N MET A 1 23.26 2.63 -8.58
CA MET A 1 23.92 2.40 -7.26
C MET A 1 23.01 1.64 -6.30
N LEU A 2 21.82 2.12 -5.89
CA LEU A 2 20.91 1.38 -4.99
C LEU A 2 20.42 0.07 -5.63
N ILE A 3 19.97 0.09 -6.89
CA ILE A 3 19.53 -1.10 -7.63
C ILE A 3 20.60 -2.18 -7.62
N ASP A 4 21.84 -1.83 -7.93
CA ASP A 4 22.95 -2.79 -8.01
C ASP A 4 23.33 -3.34 -6.64
N TYR A 5 23.23 -2.51 -5.59
CA TYR A 5 23.43 -2.93 -4.22
C TYR A 5 22.38 -3.95 -3.79
N LEU A 6 21.10 -3.63 -3.97
CA LEU A 6 20.00 -4.52 -3.65
C LEU A 6 20.07 -5.83 -4.46
N ASP A 7 20.42 -5.73 -5.75
CA ASP A 7 20.53 -6.91 -6.61
C ASP A 7 21.62 -7.85 -6.11
N ARG A 8 22.80 -7.33 -5.80
CA ARG A 8 23.94 -8.14 -5.34
C ARG A 8 23.73 -8.71 -3.93
N GLN A 9 23.21 -7.92 -3.01
CA GLN A 9 23.12 -8.30 -1.61
C GLN A 9 21.88 -9.14 -1.29
N LEU A 10 20.73 -8.81 -1.90
CA LEU A 10 19.44 -9.40 -1.51
C LEU A 10 18.83 -10.25 -2.63
N PHE A 11 18.69 -9.70 -3.83
CA PHE A 11 17.85 -10.33 -4.86
C PHE A 11 18.62 -11.25 -5.81
N LYS A 12 19.94 -11.09 -5.95
CA LYS A 12 20.83 -11.99 -6.75
C LYS A 12 20.30 -12.23 -8.16
N GLY A 13 19.90 -11.17 -8.86
CA GLY A 13 19.38 -11.22 -10.22
C GLY A 13 17.92 -11.68 -10.34
N LYS A 14 17.21 -11.89 -9.23
CA LYS A 14 15.82 -12.35 -9.25
C LYS A 14 14.87 -11.34 -9.88
N THR A 15 13.94 -11.86 -10.69
CA THR A 15 12.91 -11.11 -11.41
C THR A 15 11.52 -11.43 -10.88
N PHE A 16 10.49 -10.72 -11.37
CA PHE A 16 9.11 -11.06 -11.06
C PHE A 16 8.71 -12.44 -11.59
N GLU A 17 9.27 -12.91 -12.72
CA GLU A 17 9.02 -14.27 -13.23
C GLU A 17 9.48 -15.34 -12.24
N ASP A 18 10.58 -15.14 -11.53
CA ASP A 18 11.02 -16.06 -10.48
C ASP A 18 9.99 -16.20 -9.34
N LEU A 19 9.20 -15.16 -9.05
CA LEU A 19 8.12 -15.24 -8.05
C LEU A 19 6.93 -16.05 -8.57
N VAL A 20 6.55 -15.85 -9.83
CA VAL A 20 5.45 -16.57 -10.48
C VAL A 20 5.76 -18.05 -10.61
N GLN A 21 6.97 -18.41 -11.04
CA GLN A 21 7.40 -19.80 -11.20
C GLN A 21 7.36 -20.60 -9.91
N ARG A 22 7.57 -19.95 -8.75
CA ARG A 22 7.46 -20.60 -7.45
C ARG A 22 6.05 -21.06 -7.10
N ARG A 23 5.01 -20.56 -7.80
CA ARG A 23 3.58 -20.86 -7.56
C ARG A 23 3.17 -20.76 -6.08
N ARG A 24 3.84 -19.91 -5.32
CA ARG A 24 3.58 -19.72 -3.89
C ARG A 24 2.84 -18.40 -3.66
N ARG A 25 1.91 -18.40 -2.75
CA ARG A 25 1.29 -17.20 -2.20
C ARG A 25 2.22 -16.55 -1.17
N PRO A 26 2.14 -15.26 -0.88
CA PRO A 26 1.13 -14.30 -1.36
C PRO A 26 1.41 -13.72 -2.76
N TYR A 27 0.41 -13.06 -3.34
CA TYR A 27 0.61 -12.17 -4.49
C TYR A 27 1.26 -10.88 -3.99
N LEU A 28 2.39 -10.51 -4.57
CA LEU A 28 3.17 -9.35 -4.15
C LEU A 28 2.92 -8.19 -5.11
N VAL A 29 2.51 -7.05 -4.56
CA VAL A 29 2.46 -5.76 -5.27
C VAL A 29 3.47 -4.83 -4.62
N LEU A 30 4.45 -4.38 -5.40
CA LEU A 30 5.37 -3.31 -5.02
C LEU A 30 4.84 -2.01 -5.60
N ASN A 31 4.82 -0.93 -4.81
CA ASN A 31 4.33 0.37 -5.23
C ASN A 31 5.45 1.40 -5.25
N ALA A 32 5.45 2.24 -6.28
CA ALA A 32 6.20 3.49 -6.33
C ALA A 32 5.23 4.64 -6.60
N ALA A 33 5.71 5.88 -6.64
CA ALA A 33 4.93 7.05 -7.04
C ALA A 33 5.47 7.61 -8.36
N ASP A 34 4.59 7.88 -9.34
CA ASP A 34 4.98 8.68 -10.52
C ASP A 34 5.25 10.11 -10.07
N MET A 35 6.49 10.56 -10.24
CA MET A 35 6.95 11.89 -9.83
C MET A 35 6.15 13.04 -10.48
N VAL A 36 5.65 12.84 -11.68
CA VAL A 36 4.96 13.87 -12.46
C VAL A 36 3.46 13.87 -12.21
N GLU A 37 2.84 12.68 -12.16
CA GLU A 37 1.39 12.54 -11.96
C GLU A 37 0.98 12.54 -10.49
N GLY A 38 1.93 12.27 -9.56
CA GLY A 38 1.62 12.10 -8.14
C GLY A 38 0.71 10.91 -7.85
N THR A 39 0.61 9.95 -8.77
CA THR A 39 -0.25 8.77 -8.64
C THR A 39 0.56 7.53 -8.26
N PRO A 40 -0.05 6.55 -7.57
CA PRO A 40 0.60 5.25 -7.34
C PRO A 40 0.98 4.58 -8.65
N PHE A 41 2.17 4.00 -8.67
CA PHE A 41 2.68 3.16 -9.75
C PHE A 41 2.88 1.73 -9.22
N PRO A 42 1.85 0.88 -9.27
CA PRO A 42 1.97 -0.52 -8.86
C PRO A 42 2.72 -1.34 -9.91
N PHE A 43 3.71 -2.10 -9.48
CA PHE A 43 4.42 -3.06 -10.33
C PHE A 43 3.56 -4.30 -10.54
N THR A 44 2.61 -4.20 -11.47
CA THR A 44 1.70 -5.26 -11.88
C THR A 44 1.80 -5.52 -13.39
N THR A 45 1.37 -6.68 -13.83
CA THR A 45 1.30 -7.00 -15.28
C THR A 45 0.45 -5.96 -16.03
N TYR A 46 -0.64 -5.49 -15.40
CA TYR A 46 -1.48 -4.46 -15.98
C TYR A 46 -0.69 -3.17 -16.25
N THR A 47 0.01 -2.65 -15.24
CA THR A 47 0.78 -1.40 -15.36
C THR A 47 1.91 -1.53 -16.39
N MET A 48 2.60 -2.67 -16.41
CA MET A 48 3.68 -2.89 -17.39
C MET A 48 3.13 -3.01 -18.81
N ASN A 49 1.96 -3.58 -19.01
CA ASN A 49 1.28 -3.60 -20.31
C ASN A 49 0.93 -2.20 -20.82
N LEU A 50 0.65 -1.23 -19.92
CA LEU A 50 0.47 0.18 -20.29
C LEU A 50 1.76 0.81 -20.82
N LEU A 51 2.92 0.24 -20.51
CA LEU A 51 4.24 0.69 -20.97
C LEU A 51 4.80 -0.18 -22.11
N CYS A 52 4.00 -1.08 -22.67
CA CYS A 52 4.42 -2.07 -23.66
C CYS A 52 5.66 -2.87 -23.18
N SER A 53 5.69 -3.20 -21.91
CA SER A 53 6.78 -3.89 -21.24
C SER A 53 6.28 -5.13 -20.52
N ASP A 54 7.20 -6.02 -20.17
CA ASP A 54 6.91 -7.27 -19.47
C ASP A 54 7.38 -7.21 -18.01
N LEU A 55 6.44 -7.38 -17.08
CA LEU A 55 6.74 -7.43 -15.65
C LEU A 55 7.70 -8.60 -15.33
N GLY A 56 7.52 -9.74 -15.99
CA GLY A 56 8.30 -10.96 -15.72
C GLY A 56 9.80 -10.72 -15.81
N THR A 57 10.23 -9.94 -16.79
CA THR A 57 11.65 -9.62 -17.04
C THR A 57 12.24 -8.57 -16.10
N LEU A 58 11.38 -7.83 -15.39
CA LEU A 58 11.83 -6.77 -14.49
C LEU A 58 12.47 -7.35 -13.23
N LYS A 59 13.67 -6.86 -12.89
CA LYS A 59 14.35 -7.25 -11.65
C LYS A 59 13.60 -6.74 -10.42
N LEU A 60 13.50 -7.55 -9.38
CA LEU A 60 12.91 -7.18 -8.09
C LEU A 60 13.66 -5.99 -7.46
N SER A 61 14.99 -5.97 -7.61
CA SER A 61 15.82 -4.85 -7.12
C SER A 61 15.43 -3.50 -7.71
N THR A 62 14.98 -3.46 -8.97
CA THR A 62 14.52 -2.22 -9.63
C THR A 62 13.23 -1.71 -8.99
N ALA A 63 12.26 -2.59 -8.78
CA ALA A 63 10.98 -2.22 -8.18
C ALA A 63 11.13 -1.81 -6.71
N VAL A 64 11.96 -2.53 -5.94
CA VAL A 64 12.23 -2.18 -4.54
C VAL A 64 13.02 -0.88 -4.44
N ALA A 65 14.00 -0.64 -5.31
CA ALA A 65 14.72 0.63 -5.34
C ALA A 65 13.78 1.81 -5.70
N ALA A 66 12.84 1.61 -6.62
CA ALA A 66 11.83 2.62 -6.94
C ALA A 66 10.90 2.92 -5.76
N SER A 67 10.45 1.86 -5.08
CA SER A 67 9.59 1.97 -3.89
C SER A 67 10.27 2.68 -2.72
N ALA A 68 11.61 2.64 -2.64
CA ALA A 68 12.41 3.24 -1.59
C ALA A 68 13.11 4.55 -2.02
N ALA A 69 12.80 5.06 -3.21
CA ALA A 69 13.46 6.26 -3.76
C ALA A 69 12.92 7.55 -3.10
N PHE A 70 13.20 7.71 -1.80
CA PHE A 70 12.79 8.89 -1.02
C PHE A 70 13.45 10.16 -1.60
N PRO A 71 12.68 11.21 -1.90
CA PRO A 71 13.19 12.44 -2.49
C PRO A 71 14.34 13.03 -1.65
N VAL A 72 15.28 13.67 -2.33
CA VAL A 72 16.48 14.28 -1.77
C VAL A 72 17.52 13.25 -1.29
N ALA A 73 17.12 12.18 -0.60
CA ALA A 73 18.04 11.15 -0.11
C ALA A 73 18.47 10.18 -1.20
N LEU A 74 17.56 9.84 -2.13
CA LEU A 74 17.81 8.88 -3.19
C LEU A 74 17.34 9.44 -4.56
N SER A 75 18.03 9.01 -5.61
CA SER A 75 17.65 9.38 -6.98
C SER A 75 16.41 8.63 -7.44
N PRO A 76 15.51 9.27 -8.21
CA PRO A 76 14.39 8.60 -8.85
C PRO A 76 14.85 7.42 -9.72
N VAL A 77 14.02 6.38 -9.79
CA VAL A 77 14.20 5.28 -10.74
C VAL A 77 13.44 5.61 -12.02
N THR A 78 14.13 5.58 -13.15
CA THR A 78 13.52 5.92 -14.44
C THR A 78 13.24 4.66 -15.24
N LEU A 79 11.98 4.48 -15.65
CA LEU A 79 11.55 3.44 -16.57
C LEU A 79 11.34 4.05 -17.97
N LYS A 80 11.71 3.28 -18.99
CA LYS A 80 11.40 3.61 -20.38
C LYS A 80 10.02 3.10 -20.75
N ASN A 81 9.24 3.91 -21.39
CA ASN A 81 8.00 3.50 -22.04
C ASN A 81 8.29 3.04 -23.47
N TYR A 82 7.89 1.83 -23.80
CA TYR A 82 8.11 1.23 -25.12
C TYR A 82 6.89 1.38 -26.04
N CYS A 83 5.74 1.88 -25.53
CA CYS A 83 4.59 2.18 -26.35
C CYS A 83 4.84 3.38 -27.25
N THR A 84 4.18 3.37 -28.40
CA THR A 84 4.17 4.47 -29.37
C THR A 84 2.72 4.76 -29.80
N SER A 85 2.49 5.87 -30.47
CA SER A 85 1.17 6.19 -31.04
C SER A 85 0.70 5.17 -32.09
N SER A 86 1.63 4.51 -32.77
CA SER A 86 1.35 3.44 -33.75
C SER A 86 1.25 2.05 -33.14
N ALA A 87 1.81 1.85 -31.94
CA ALA A 87 1.74 0.61 -31.16
C ALA A 87 1.42 0.93 -29.72
N PRO A 88 0.15 1.28 -29.41
CA PRO A 88 -0.26 1.67 -28.07
C PRO A 88 -0.32 0.47 -27.12
N GLY A 89 -0.15 0.74 -25.84
CA GLY A 89 -0.29 -0.24 -24.77
C GLY A 89 -1.73 -0.71 -24.60
N ARG A 90 -1.87 -1.89 -24.01
CA ARG A 90 -3.20 -2.42 -23.65
C ARG A 90 -3.70 -1.75 -22.39
N ALA A 91 -4.80 -1.03 -22.51
CA ALA A 91 -5.41 -0.24 -21.45
C ALA A 91 -6.91 -0.58 -21.28
N PRO A 92 -7.27 -1.83 -20.89
CA PRO A 92 -8.66 -2.19 -20.67
C PRO A 92 -9.29 -1.32 -19.58
N GLY A 93 -10.56 -0.96 -19.75
CA GLY A 93 -11.31 -0.13 -18.80
C GLY A 93 -10.98 1.37 -18.82
N VAL A 94 -9.87 1.79 -19.42
CA VAL A 94 -9.46 3.22 -19.43
C VAL A 94 -10.48 4.08 -20.19
N LYS A 95 -11.00 3.62 -21.33
CA LYS A 95 -11.99 4.36 -22.11
C LYS A 95 -13.25 4.63 -21.30
N ASP A 96 -13.78 3.59 -20.64
CA ASP A 96 -14.99 3.70 -19.83
C ASP A 96 -14.76 4.57 -18.58
N ALA A 97 -13.58 4.46 -17.98
CA ALA A 97 -13.19 5.30 -16.85
C ALA A 97 -13.06 6.77 -17.23
N LEU A 98 -12.54 7.09 -18.42
CA LEU A 98 -12.47 8.46 -18.93
C LEU A 98 -13.85 9.06 -19.25
N GLN A 99 -14.84 8.24 -19.54
CA GLN A 99 -16.23 8.67 -19.74
C GLN A 99 -16.99 8.84 -18.43
N SER A 100 -16.45 8.35 -17.32
CA SER A 100 -17.04 8.52 -16.00
C SER A 100 -17.03 9.98 -15.57
N SER A 101 -18.05 10.42 -14.83
CA SER A 101 -18.05 11.77 -14.26
C SER A 101 -16.91 11.90 -13.24
N TRP A 102 -16.04 12.89 -13.48
CA TRP A 102 -14.99 13.22 -12.51
C TRP A 102 -15.56 13.58 -11.14
N TYR A 103 -16.73 14.17 -11.11
CA TYR A 103 -17.41 14.54 -9.87
C TYR A 103 -17.85 13.32 -9.03
N VAL A 104 -18.20 12.22 -9.70
CA VAL A 104 -18.66 11.00 -9.03
C VAL A 104 -17.49 10.12 -8.60
N ASN A 105 -16.48 9.97 -9.46
CA ASN A 105 -15.32 9.13 -9.17
C ASN A 105 -14.00 9.77 -9.65
N PRO A 106 -13.52 10.78 -8.92
CA PRO A 106 -12.32 11.53 -9.31
C PRO A 106 -11.07 10.66 -9.39
N SER A 107 -10.92 9.70 -8.51
CA SER A 107 -9.75 8.81 -8.47
C SER A 107 -9.69 7.89 -9.69
N ARG A 108 -10.82 7.34 -10.12
CA ARG A 108 -10.90 6.50 -11.31
C ARG A 108 -10.55 7.29 -12.57
N VAL A 109 -11.06 8.51 -12.68
CA VAL A 109 -10.78 9.39 -13.82
C VAL A 109 -9.30 9.83 -13.83
N ALA A 110 -8.74 10.17 -12.67
CA ALA A 110 -7.32 10.52 -12.56
C ALA A 110 -6.43 9.36 -12.98
N TRP A 111 -6.69 8.17 -12.44
CA TRP A 111 -5.99 6.94 -12.85
C TRP A 111 -6.11 6.70 -14.36
N ALA A 112 -7.30 6.83 -14.94
CA ALA A 112 -7.52 6.59 -16.37
C ALA A 112 -6.75 7.59 -17.26
N ARG A 113 -6.59 8.84 -16.81
CA ARG A 113 -5.77 9.85 -17.51
C ARG A 113 -4.30 9.44 -17.53
N THR A 114 -3.75 9.03 -16.40
CA THR A 114 -2.37 8.54 -16.28
C THR A 114 -2.17 7.29 -17.14
N ALA A 115 -3.06 6.30 -17.03
CA ALA A 115 -3.02 5.06 -17.82
C ALA A 115 -3.11 5.32 -19.34
N SER A 116 -3.96 6.27 -19.75
CA SER A 116 -4.05 6.71 -21.15
C SER A 116 -2.76 7.37 -21.64
N ALA A 117 -2.11 8.18 -20.78
CA ALA A 117 -0.85 8.83 -21.14
C ALA A 117 0.29 7.80 -21.30
N TYR A 118 0.33 6.78 -20.47
CA TYR A 118 1.27 5.67 -20.60
C TYR A 118 1.01 4.88 -21.89
N ALA A 119 -0.20 4.36 -22.05
CA ALA A 119 -0.56 3.49 -23.16
C ALA A 119 -0.44 4.16 -24.53
N SER A 120 -0.63 5.49 -24.62
CA SER A 120 -0.47 6.23 -25.88
C SER A 120 0.98 6.52 -26.26
N GLY A 121 1.96 6.20 -25.38
CA GLY A 121 3.38 6.55 -25.60
C GLY A 121 3.69 8.04 -25.50
N ARG A 122 2.76 8.89 -25.05
CA ARG A 122 3.01 10.34 -24.85
C ARG A 122 4.09 10.60 -23.81
N LYS A 123 4.20 9.75 -22.79
CA LYS A 123 5.28 9.75 -21.81
C LYS A 123 6.35 8.76 -22.24
N GLN A 124 7.49 9.23 -22.68
CA GLN A 124 8.61 8.38 -23.10
C GLN A 124 9.36 7.75 -21.92
N TYR A 125 9.35 8.44 -20.78
CA TYR A 125 10.00 8.00 -19.54
C TYR A 125 9.07 8.25 -18.37
N ILE A 126 9.14 7.34 -17.39
CA ILE A 126 8.41 7.43 -16.14
C ILE A 126 9.46 7.53 -15.03
N HIS A 127 9.43 8.61 -14.27
CA HIS A 127 10.32 8.84 -13.13
C HIS A 127 9.58 8.45 -11.85
N LEU A 128 10.12 7.47 -11.14
CA LEU A 128 9.51 6.88 -9.96
C LEU A 128 10.22 7.33 -8.69
N LEU A 129 9.44 7.71 -7.71
CA LEU A 129 9.83 8.04 -6.35
C LEU A 129 9.26 7.03 -5.36
N ASP A 130 9.59 7.21 -4.09
CA ASP A 130 9.09 6.42 -2.96
C ASP A 130 7.56 6.26 -3.03
N GLY A 131 7.11 5.03 -2.87
CA GLY A 131 5.69 4.68 -2.95
C GLY A 131 4.83 5.36 -1.89
N GLY A 132 5.40 5.66 -0.72
CA GLY A 132 4.73 6.35 0.37
C GLY A 132 4.22 7.74 0.02
N ILE A 133 4.81 8.41 -0.98
CA ILE A 133 4.36 9.73 -1.43
C ILE A 133 2.95 9.70 -2.01
N ALA A 134 2.59 8.61 -2.71
CA ALA A 134 1.28 8.47 -3.35
C ALA A 134 0.33 7.55 -2.57
N ASP A 135 0.86 6.51 -1.91
CA ASP A 135 0.09 5.51 -1.17
C ASP A 135 0.95 4.81 -0.11
N ASN A 136 1.18 5.46 1.03
CA ASN A 136 2.05 4.98 2.09
C ASN A 136 1.59 3.65 2.71
N LEU A 137 0.28 3.40 2.76
CA LEU A 137 -0.28 2.14 3.26
C LEU A 137 -0.31 1.02 2.22
N GLY A 138 -0.09 1.34 0.94
CA GLY A 138 -0.14 0.38 -0.16
C GLY A 138 -1.52 -0.24 -0.39
N VAL A 139 -2.60 0.45 -0.01
CA VAL A 139 -3.96 -0.09 -0.06
C VAL A 139 -4.76 0.33 -1.30
N THR A 140 -4.28 1.30 -2.05
CA THR A 140 -4.97 1.80 -3.26
C THR A 140 -5.10 0.71 -4.32
N GLU A 141 -4.03 -0.05 -4.57
CA GLU A 141 -4.09 -1.12 -5.56
C GLU A 141 -4.96 -2.30 -5.10
N PRO A 142 -4.85 -2.83 -3.87
CA PRO A 142 -5.82 -3.80 -3.35
C PRO A 142 -7.27 -3.32 -3.43
N TYR A 143 -7.54 -2.06 -3.10
CA TYR A 143 -8.87 -1.46 -3.23
C TYR A 143 -9.33 -1.45 -4.70
N ARG A 144 -8.47 -1.02 -5.63
CA ARG A 144 -8.75 -1.03 -7.06
C ARG A 144 -8.98 -2.44 -7.61
N MET A 145 -8.24 -3.44 -7.13
CA MET A 145 -8.43 -4.84 -7.49
C MET A 145 -9.79 -5.38 -7.01
N LEU A 146 -10.31 -4.87 -5.91
CA LEU A 146 -11.61 -5.27 -5.37
C LEU A 146 -12.77 -4.57 -6.06
N THR A 147 -12.60 -3.33 -6.51
CA THR A 147 -13.70 -2.48 -6.99
C THR A 147 -13.64 -2.20 -8.49
N GLY A 148 -12.49 -2.38 -9.12
CA GLY A 148 -12.29 -2.14 -10.56
C GLY A 148 -12.53 -3.40 -11.38
N GLY A 149 -13.53 -3.40 -12.25
CA GLY A 149 -13.79 -4.49 -13.22
C GLY A 149 -12.77 -4.57 -14.37
N ASP A 150 -11.69 -3.82 -14.32
CA ASP A 150 -10.73 -3.58 -15.39
C ASP A 150 -9.35 -4.23 -15.12
N ASN A 151 -9.22 -5.04 -14.08
CA ASN A 151 -7.96 -5.73 -13.80
C ASN A 151 -8.05 -7.26 -14.01
N THR A 152 -6.88 -7.91 -14.02
CA THR A 152 -6.75 -9.36 -14.26
C THR A 152 -7.32 -10.24 -13.15
N LEU A 153 -7.61 -9.65 -11.98
CA LEU A 153 -8.21 -10.35 -10.85
C LEU A 153 -9.65 -9.84 -10.71
N ASP A 154 -10.57 -10.52 -11.33
CA ASP A 154 -12.02 -10.20 -11.25
C ASP A 154 -12.57 -10.59 -9.87
N LEU A 155 -12.08 -9.93 -8.83
CA LEU A 155 -12.41 -10.23 -7.44
C LEU A 155 -13.88 -9.98 -7.12
N ILE A 156 -14.51 -8.98 -7.76
CA ILE A 156 -15.95 -8.73 -7.64
C ILE A 156 -16.76 -9.92 -8.16
N ASN A 157 -16.40 -10.44 -9.32
CA ASN A 157 -17.05 -11.64 -9.85
C ASN A 157 -16.79 -12.86 -8.96
N ASP A 158 -15.59 -13.02 -8.44
CA ASP A 158 -15.24 -14.09 -7.50
C ASP A 158 -16.05 -14.01 -6.20
N MET A 159 -16.27 -12.81 -5.67
CA MET A 159 -17.18 -12.57 -4.55
C MET A 159 -18.62 -12.90 -4.91
N GLY A 160 -19.10 -12.41 -6.04
CA GLY A 160 -20.46 -12.64 -6.51
C GLY A 160 -20.77 -14.12 -6.76
N GLN A 161 -19.79 -14.88 -7.24
CA GLN A 161 -19.91 -16.33 -7.43
C GLN A 161 -19.70 -17.14 -6.14
N GLY A 162 -19.36 -16.47 -5.01
CA GLY A 162 -19.14 -17.10 -3.73
C GLY A 162 -17.80 -17.84 -3.60
N ARG A 163 -16.86 -17.59 -4.52
CA ARG A 163 -15.49 -18.09 -4.42
C ARG A 163 -14.72 -17.37 -3.31
N ILE A 164 -14.95 -16.05 -3.18
CA ILE A 164 -14.47 -15.25 -2.06
C ILE A 164 -15.65 -14.97 -1.13
N LYS A 165 -15.56 -15.41 0.10
CA LYS A 165 -16.64 -15.28 1.09
C LYS A 165 -16.34 -14.26 2.17
N LYS A 166 -15.07 -13.92 2.36
CA LYS A 166 -14.57 -13.06 3.44
C LYS A 166 -13.36 -12.29 2.95
N VAL A 167 -13.21 -11.07 3.40
CA VAL A 167 -12.04 -10.23 3.13
C VAL A 167 -11.50 -9.72 4.46
N VAL A 168 -10.19 -9.82 4.65
CA VAL A 168 -9.49 -9.28 5.80
C VAL A 168 -8.42 -8.32 5.31
N PHE A 169 -8.49 -7.08 5.76
CA PHE A 169 -7.45 -6.10 5.55
C PHE A 169 -6.61 -5.97 6.81
N VAL A 170 -5.33 -6.33 6.72
CA VAL A 170 -4.34 -6.01 7.75
C VAL A 170 -3.54 -4.82 7.24
N MET A 171 -3.77 -3.67 7.86
CA MET A 171 -3.10 -2.41 7.50
C MET A 171 -1.99 -2.15 8.51
N VAL A 172 -0.75 -2.17 8.04
CA VAL A 172 0.42 -1.92 8.89
C VAL A 172 0.95 -0.52 8.61
N ASN A 173 0.88 0.35 9.61
CA ASN A 173 1.42 1.70 9.57
C ASN A 173 2.53 1.84 10.62
N ALA A 174 3.75 1.85 10.16
CA ALA A 174 4.94 2.03 11.00
C ALA A 174 5.52 3.45 10.85
N ARG A 175 4.65 4.45 10.74
CA ARG A 175 5.03 5.83 10.54
C ARG A 175 5.85 6.35 11.71
N SER A 176 6.99 6.97 11.43
CA SER A 176 7.78 7.69 12.42
C SER A 176 7.50 9.19 12.35
N PHE A 177 7.43 9.81 13.53
CA PHE A 177 7.33 11.25 13.69
C PHE A 177 8.57 11.73 14.44
N LYS A 178 9.60 12.06 13.72
CA LYS A 178 10.73 12.71 14.35
C LYS A 178 10.42 14.21 14.46
N PRO A 179 10.38 14.79 15.66
CA PRO A 179 10.29 16.23 15.80
C PRO A 179 11.38 16.88 14.96
N SER A 180 11.00 17.70 14.00
CA SER A 180 11.96 18.33 13.09
C SER A 180 12.74 19.48 13.77
N GLY A 181 12.24 19.96 14.91
CA GLY A 181 12.73 21.18 15.57
C GLY A 181 12.42 22.46 14.78
N ILE A 182 11.75 22.34 13.63
CA ILE A 182 11.34 23.49 12.80
C ILE A 182 10.39 24.41 13.60
N ASP A 183 9.47 23.80 14.35
CA ASP A 183 8.47 24.52 15.14
C ASP A 183 9.03 25.11 16.44
N ASP A 184 10.26 24.78 16.80
CA ASP A 184 10.94 25.28 18.01
C ASP A 184 11.65 26.63 17.75
N SER A 185 11.72 27.09 16.50
CA SER A 185 12.38 28.32 16.09
C SER A 185 11.47 29.25 15.30
N PRO A 186 11.52 30.59 15.55
CA PRO A 186 10.83 31.56 14.72
C PRO A 186 11.52 31.83 13.37
N GLU A 187 12.67 31.23 13.12
CA GLU A 187 13.43 31.41 11.89
C GLU A 187 12.79 30.64 10.75
N THR A 188 12.87 31.22 9.53
CA THR A 188 12.36 30.56 8.33
C THR A 188 13.18 29.29 8.03
N PRO A 189 12.54 28.12 7.88
CA PRO A 189 13.24 26.88 7.55
C PRO A 189 14.05 26.99 6.26
N GLY A 190 15.17 26.25 6.21
CA GLY A 190 15.98 26.14 5.01
C GLY A 190 15.27 25.44 3.86
N LEU A 191 15.76 25.58 2.62
CA LEU A 191 15.17 24.95 1.44
C LEU A 191 15.05 23.43 1.56
N LEU A 192 16.03 22.80 2.21
CA LEU A 192 16.01 21.35 2.44
C LEU A 192 14.91 20.96 3.41
N ASP A 193 14.78 21.70 4.53
CA ASP A 193 13.75 21.43 5.54
C ASP A 193 12.35 21.66 4.98
N MET A 194 12.17 22.70 4.16
CA MET A 194 10.91 22.93 3.46
C MET A 194 10.56 21.79 2.49
N ALA A 195 11.56 21.29 1.73
CA ALA A 195 11.34 20.19 0.79
C ALA A 195 10.98 18.90 1.53
N LEU A 196 11.73 18.52 2.57
CA LEU A 196 11.48 17.32 3.36
C LEU A 196 10.13 17.41 4.10
N GLY A 197 9.87 18.53 4.78
CA GLY A 197 8.59 18.74 5.48
C GLY A 197 7.36 18.71 4.55
N SER A 198 7.50 19.20 3.31
CA SER A 198 6.43 19.12 2.31
C SER A 198 6.17 17.69 1.86
N VAL A 199 7.20 16.87 1.71
CA VAL A 199 7.07 15.44 1.37
C VAL A 199 6.42 14.69 2.54
N ASP A 200 6.93 14.85 3.75
CA ASP A 200 6.42 14.17 4.94
C ASP A 200 4.94 14.52 5.19
N SER A 201 4.58 15.80 5.15
CA SER A 201 3.19 16.24 5.32
C SER A 201 2.26 15.71 4.24
N SER A 202 2.76 15.50 3.02
CA SER A 202 1.99 14.90 1.92
C SER A 202 1.75 13.42 2.13
N ILE A 203 2.76 12.67 2.58
CA ILE A 203 2.67 11.25 2.95
C ILE A 203 1.64 11.07 4.06
N ASP A 204 1.68 11.92 5.07
CA ASP A 204 0.78 11.88 6.22
C ASP A 204 -0.68 12.04 5.81
N ARG A 205 -0.97 13.08 5.04
CA ARG A 205 -2.31 13.36 4.56
C ARG A 205 -2.83 12.23 3.68
N ALA A 206 -1.98 11.69 2.79
CA ALA A 206 -2.32 10.56 1.94
C ALA A 206 -2.65 9.32 2.78
N THR A 207 -1.86 9.02 3.81
CA THR A 207 -2.04 7.88 4.70
C THR A 207 -3.43 7.88 5.37
N PHE A 208 -3.79 8.98 6.03
CA PHE A 208 -5.11 9.09 6.70
C PHE A 208 -6.26 9.02 5.71
N SER A 209 -6.18 9.79 4.63
CA SER A 209 -7.21 9.82 3.59
C SER A 209 -7.43 8.44 2.96
N THR A 210 -6.37 7.68 2.73
CA THR A 210 -6.46 6.36 2.08
C THR A 210 -7.05 5.32 3.04
N ALA A 211 -6.68 5.34 4.32
CA ALA A 211 -7.23 4.44 5.33
C ALA A 211 -8.74 4.66 5.53
N GLU A 212 -9.17 5.93 5.64
CA GLU A 212 -10.58 6.28 5.77
C GLU A 212 -11.39 5.87 4.54
N ARG A 213 -10.87 6.16 3.35
CA ARG A 213 -11.51 5.80 2.09
C ARG A 213 -11.65 4.29 1.92
N LEU A 214 -10.61 3.51 2.22
CA LEU A 214 -10.68 2.06 2.12
C LEU A 214 -11.85 1.52 2.96
N ARG A 215 -11.93 1.93 4.21
CA ARG A 215 -12.97 1.45 5.11
C ARG A 215 -14.38 1.85 4.66
N THR A 216 -14.55 3.11 4.31
CA THR A 216 -15.89 3.70 4.03
C THR A 216 -16.35 3.33 2.63
N LEU A 217 -15.51 3.51 1.62
CA LEU A 217 -15.89 3.33 0.22
C LEU A 217 -16.00 1.87 -0.16
N LEU A 218 -15.12 0.99 0.32
CA LEU A 218 -15.19 -0.43 -0.02
C LEU A 218 -16.54 -1.05 0.36
N LEU A 219 -17.02 -0.79 1.57
CA LEU A 219 -18.30 -1.34 2.02
C LEU A 219 -19.47 -0.74 1.24
N ALA A 220 -19.42 0.58 0.97
CA ALA A 220 -20.43 1.26 0.17
C ALA A 220 -20.46 0.78 -1.27
N GLU A 221 -19.33 0.57 -1.90
CA GLU A 221 -19.24 0.05 -3.27
C GLU A 221 -19.69 -1.40 -3.37
N LEU A 222 -19.34 -2.27 -2.43
CA LEU A 222 -19.83 -3.64 -2.39
C LEU A 222 -21.38 -3.69 -2.28
N GLU A 223 -21.98 -2.83 -1.46
CA GLU A 223 -23.43 -2.71 -1.36
C GLU A 223 -24.04 -2.13 -2.64
N GLN A 224 -23.39 -1.16 -3.30
CA GLN A 224 -23.82 -0.60 -4.57
C GLN A 224 -23.79 -1.67 -5.67
N PHE A 225 -22.72 -2.45 -5.79
CA PHE A 225 -22.66 -3.58 -6.74
C PHE A 225 -23.75 -4.62 -6.43
N ALA A 226 -23.98 -4.91 -5.14
CA ALA A 226 -25.07 -5.81 -4.75
C ALA A 226 -26.45 -5.25 -5.14
N ALA A 227 -26.67 -3.95 -4.97
CA ALA A 227 -27.94 -3.30 -5.32
C ALA A 227 -28.23 -3.35 -6.83
N GLN A 228 -27.19 -3.23 -7.66
CA GLN A 228 -27.28 -3.27 -9.13
C GLN A 228 -27.36 -4.69 -9.69
N ALA A 229 -27.00 -5.71 -8.92
CA ALA A 229 -27.02 -7.09 -9.37
C ALA A 229 -28.45 -7.59 -9.65
N GLN A 230 -28.65 -8.12 -10.84
CA GLN A 230 -29.91 -8.72 -11.26
C GLN A 230 -30.10 -10.13 -10.67
N ASP A 231 -29.01 -10.89 -10.55
CA ASP A 231 -29.02 -12.23 -9.97
C ASP A 231 -29.12 -12.17 -8.43
N PRO A 232 -30.19 -12.77 -7.83
CA PRO A 232 -30.35 -12.80 -6.38
C PRO A 232 -29.18 -13.46 -5.63
N LYS A 233 -28.53 -14.47 -6.22
CA LYS A 233 -27.40 -15.17 -5.62
C LYS A 233 -26.15 -14.27 -5.59
N LEU A 234 -25.85 -13.60 -6.70
CA LEU A 234 -24.78 -12.61 -6.80
C LEU A 234 -24.97 -11.51 -5.73
N LYS A 235 -26.18 -10.96 -5.66
CA LYS A 235 -26.56 -9.94 -4.67
C LYS A 235 -26.34 -10.41 -3.23
N ALA A 236 -26.81 -11.62 -2.91
CA ALA A 236 -26.67 -12.19 -1.58
C ALA A 236 -25.18 -12.41 -1.20
N ASN A 237 -24.38 -12.92 -2.15
CA ASN A 237 -22.96 -13.16 -1.93
C ASN A 237 -22.17 -11.87 -1.71
N LEU A 238 -22.39 -10.83 -2.51
CA LEU A 238 -21.73 -9.54 -2.35
C LEU A 238 -22.04 -8.90 -0.98
N ARG A 239 -23.31 -8.95 -0.55
CA ARG A 239 -23.71 -8.49 0.79
C ARG A 239 -23.10 -9.32 1.91
N ALA A 240 -22.99 -10.63 1.72
CA ALA A 240 -22.33 -11.49 2.68
C ALA A 240 -20.84 -11.15 2.84
N VAL A 241 -20.13 -10.85 1.74
CA VAL A 241 -18.73 -10.40 1.77
C VAL A 241 -18.61 -9.05 2.48
N ALA A 242 -19.45 -8.07 2.16
CA ALA A 242 -19.45 -6.76 2.83
C ALA A 242 -19.60 -6.90 4.35
N LYS A 243 -20.56 -7.72 4.80
CA LYS A 243 -20.77 -8.02 6.23
C LYS A 243 -19.59 -8.77 6.87
N ASN A 244 -18.89 -9.60 6.11
CA ASN A 244 -17.78 -10.42 6.59
C ASN A 244 -16.41 -9.79 6.31
N THR A 245 -16.36 -8.53 5.87
CA THR A 245 -15.11 -7.78 5.76
C THR A 245 -14.63 -7.34 7.14
N THR A 246 -13.35 -7.55 7.39
CA THR A 246 -12.70 -7.19 8.67
C THR A 246 -11.49 -6.32 8.40
N PHE A 247 -11.33 -5.25 9.19
CA PHE A 247 -10.18 -4.35 9.14
C PHE A 247 -9.37 -4.48 10.43
N LEU A 248 -8.08 -4.72 10.30
CA LEU A 248 -7.12 -4.85 11.40
C LEU A 248 -6.01 -3.81 11.20
N PRO A 249 -6.13 -2.65 11.84
CA PRO A 249 -5.05 -1.68 11.87
C PRO A 249 -3.95 -2.15 12.82
N VAL A 250 -2.71 -2.12 12.35
CA VAL A 250 -1.49 -2.29 13.16
C VAL A 250 -0.76 -0.95 13.07
N ASP A 251 -0.99 -0.09 14.04
CA ASP A 251 -0.56 1.29 14.06
C ASP A 251 -0.12 1.69 15.48
N PHE A 252 0.95 2.46 15.60
CA PHE A 252 1.45 2.93 16.90
C PHE A 252 0.43 3.80 17.64
N ASP A 253 -0.49 4.46 16.91
CA ASP A 253 -1.59 5.22 17.51
C ASP A 253 -2.58 4.33 18.30
N GLY A 254 -2.53 3.01 18.10
CA GLY A 254 -3.23 2.03 18.93
C GLY A 254 -2.66 1.86 20.34
N ILE A 255 -1.49 2.46 20.65
CA ILE A 255 -0.84 2.43 21.97
C ILE A 255 -1.39 3.58 22.80
N LYS A 256 -2.01 3.27 23.95
CA LYS A 256 -2.61 4.29 24.83
C LYS A 256 -1.60 5.09 25.63
N ASP A 257 -0.51 4.45 26.08
CA ASP A 257 0.56 5.14 26.79
C ASP A 257 1.31 6.08 25.85
N GLU A 258 1.22 7.38 26.14
CA GLU A 258 1.77 8.45 25.31
C GLU A 258 3.30 8.36 25.16
N LYS A 259 4.00 8.08 26.26
CA LYS A 259 5.47 8.00 26.24
C LYS A 259 5.95 6.83 25.40
N CYS A 260 5.28 5.70 25.54
CA CYS A 260 5.56 4.51 24.73
C CYS A 260 5.25 4.78 23.24
N ARG A 261 4.08 5.36 22.94
CA ARG A 261 3.70 5.71 21.56
C ARG A 261 4.72 6.63 20.92
N GLN A 262 5.13 7.69 21.64
CA GLN A 262 6.16 8.62 21.16
C GLN A 262 7.52 7.93 20.96
N ALA A 263 7.90 6.99 21.84
CA ALA A 263 9.14 6.23 21.69
C ALA A 263 9.13 5.43 20.36
N PHE A 264 8.02 4.79 20.00
CA PHE A 264 7.91 4.10 18.72
C PHE A 264 7.89 5.07 17.53
N HIS A 265 7.17 6.18 17.62
CA HIS A 265 7.17 7.20 16.57
C HIS A 265 8.53 7.86 16.36
N SER A 266 9.40 7.88 17.38
CA SER A 266 10.74 8.46 17.29
C SER A 266 11.79 7.52 16.67
N ILE A 267 11.47 6.23 16.45
CA ILE A 267 12.37 5.32 15.74
C ILE A 267 12.58 5.84 14.32
N ALA A 268 13.82 6.07 13.96
CA ALA A 268 14.15 6.68 12.68
C ALA A 268 13.80 5.77 11.50
N THR A 269 13.29 6.34 10.41
CA THR A 269 13.25 5.67 9.12
C THR A 269 14.68 5.54 8.59
N SER A 270 15.30 4.38 8.82
CA SER A 270 16.71 4.13 8.54
C SER A 270 16.95 2.73 8.01
N TRP A 271 17.98 2.57 7.18
CA TRP A 271 18.50 1.27 6.74
C TRP A 271 19.28 0.53 7.83
N SER A 272 19.57 1.19 8.95
CA SER A 272 20.37 0.64 10.03
C SER A 272 19.68 0.95 11.36
N LEU A 273 18.97 -0.02 11.89
CA LEU A 273 18.38 0.00 13.22
C LEU A 273 19.21 -0.86 14.16
N SER A 274 19.23 -0.50 15.44
CA SER A 274 19.84 -1.33 16.48
C SER A 274 19.06 -2.64 16.67
N GLY A 275 19.72 -3.67 17.20
CA GLY A 275 19.03 -4.94 17.50
C GLY A 275 17.86 -4.75 18.47
N ALA A 276 17.99 -3.84 19.44
CA ALA A 276 16.93 -3.53 20.40
C ALA A 276 15.71 -2.85 19.75
N GLU A 277 15.92 -1.90 18.82
CA GLU A 277 14.83 -1.29 18.05
C GLU A 277 14.12 -2.32 17.18
N ILE A 278 14.87 -3.22 16.52
CA ILE A 278 14.29 -4.30 15.72
C ILE A 278 13.43 -5.23 16.58
N ASP A 279 13.92 -5.61 17.77
CA ASP A 279 13.17 -6.46 18.67
C ASP A 279 11.93 -5.77 19.25
N ALA A 280 12.01 -4.47 19.54
CA ALA A 280 10.87 -3.67 19.95
C ALA A 280 9.79 -3.62 18.85
N LEU A 281 10.20 -3.37 17.58
CA LEU A 281 9.29 -3.34 16.44
C LEU A 281 8.61 -4.69 16.18
N LYS A 282 9.34 -5.80 16.31
CA LYS A 282 8.75 -7.15 16.21
C LYS A 282 7.71 -7.40 17.30
N LYS A 283 8.01 -7.01 18.53
CA LYS A 283 7.08 -7.18 19.66
C LYS A 283 5.83 -6.33 19.49
N VAL A 284 5.98 -5.04 19.15
CA VAL A 284 4.83 -4.14 19.03
C VAL A 284 3.90 -4.55 17.88
N GLY A 285 4.45 -5.04 16.75
CA GLY A 285 3.63 -5.54 15.65
C GLY A 285 2.71 -6.70 16.09
N GLY A 286 3.25 -7.67 16.82
CA GLY A 286 2.47 -8.77 17.41
C GLY A 286 1.47 -8.30 18.48
N ALA A 287 1.88 -7.36 19.33
CA ALA A 287 1.03 -6.81 20.38
C ALA A 287 -0.17 -6.02 19.81
N LEU A 288 0.05 -5.23 18.77
CA LEU A 288 -1.00 -4.43 18.11
C LEU A 288 -2.00 -5.30 17.35
N LEU A 289 -1.58 -6.43 16.77
CA LEU A 289 -2.51 -7.38 16.15
C LEU A 289 -3.54 -7.90 17.16
N GLY A 290 -3.09 -8.31 18.34
CA GLY A 290 -3.97 -8.79 19.40
C GLY A 290 -4.56 -7.70 20.28
N ASN A 291 -4.05 -6.50 20.19
CA ASN A 291 -4.23 -5.27 20.97
C ASN A 291 -5.01 -5.44 22.29
N ASP A 292 -4.28 -5.80 23.36
CA ASP A 292 -4.84 -6.03 24.69
C ASP A 292 -5.46 -4.78 25.35
N GLN A 293 -5.18 -3.58 24.81
CA GLN A 293 -5.70 -2.30 25.25
C GLN A 293 -6.97 -1.84 24.50
N ASP A 294 -7.28 -2.44 23.32
CA ASP A 294 -8.44 -2.11 22.52
C ASP A 294 -9.34 -3.34 22.30
N LYS A 295 -10.54 -3.27 22.88
CA LYS A 295 -11.52 -4.36 22.75
C LYS A 295 -11.95 -4.59 21.31
N VAL A 296 -12.13 -3.55 20.51
CA VAL A 296 -12.60 -3.66 19.11
C VAL A 296 -11.52 -4.32 18.25
N ALA A 297 -10.26 -3.90 18.40
CA ALA A 297 -9.14 -4.49 17.69
C ALA A 297 -8.98 -5.99 18.06
N ARG A 298 -9.06 -6.30 19.34
CA ARG A 298 -8.99 -7.69 19.84
C ARG A 298 -10.13 -8.57 19.30
N ASP A 299 -11.36 -8.08 19.34
CA ASP A 299 -12.53 -8.81 18.83
C ASP A 299 -12.42 -9.03 17.32
N ASN A 300 -11.94 -8.04 16.56
CA ASN A 300 -11.68 -8.15 15.11
C ASN A 300 -10.58 -9.17 14.80
N PHE A 301 -9.51 -9.20 15.60
CA PHE A 301 -8.44 -10.17 15.44
C PHE A 301 -8.94 -11.60 15.73
N ALA A 302 -9.69 -11.80 16.83
CA ALA A 302 -10.30 -13.08 17.14
C ALA A 302 -11.28 -13.56 16.04
N LYS A 303 -12.08 -12.60 15.49
CA LYS A 303 -12.96 -12.88 14.35
C LYS A 303 -12.14 -13.28 13.12
N MET A 304 -11.07 -12.58 12.81
CA MET A 304 -10.20 -12.90 11.67
C MET A 304 -9.63 -14.31 11.80
N LEU A 305 -9.07 -14.68 12.97
CA LEU A 305 -8.55 -16.03 13.20
C LEU A 305 -9.60 -17.10 12.94
N LYS A 306 -10.81 -16.90 13.48
CA LYS A 306 -11.93 -17.80 13.22
C LYS A 306 -12.31 -17.88 11.74
N ASP A 307 -12.23 -16.76 11.04
CA ASP A 307 -12.62 -16.65 9.63
C ASP A 307 -11.64 -17.37 8.68
N VAL A 308 -10.37 -17.50 9.07
CA VAL A 308 -9.31 -18.16 8.28
C VAL A 308 -8.91 -19.54 8.83
N ASP A 309 -9.66 -20.07 9.81
CA ASP A 309 -9.32 -21.28 10.56
C ASP A 309 -7.87 -21.23 11.12
N GLY A 310 -7.46 -20.01 11.50
CA GLY A 310 -6.13 -19.73 12.01
C GLY A 310 -6.06 -19.87 13.54
N HIS A 311 -4.86 -20.08 14.02
CA HIS A 311 -4.56 -20.05 15.44
C HIS A 311 -3.23 -19.35 15.68
N VAL A 312 -3.04 -18.86 16.88
CA VAL A 312 -1.78 -18.24 17.30
C VAL A 312 -0.93 -19.32 17.98
N GLU A 313 0.26 -19.57 17.46
CA GLU A 313 1.23 -20.42 18.13
C GLU A 313 1.92 -19.64 19.24
N GLY A 314 1.74 -20.07 20.47
CA GLY A 314 2.28 -19.39 21.65
C GLY A 314 1.44 -18.20 22.11
N GLN A 315 2.06 -17.32 22.87
CA GLN A 315 1.45 -16.11 23.42
C GLN A 315 1.91 -14.90 22.65
N LEU A 316 0.96 -14.06 22.22
CA LEU A 316 1.31 -12.78 21.63
C LEU A 316 1.98 -11.88 22.67
N PRO A 317 2.96 -11.06 22.26
CA PRO A 317 3.51 -10.01 23.11
C PRO A 317 2.39 -9.07 23.59
N THR A 318 2.57 -8.49 24.77
CA THR A 318 1.69 -7.41 25.24
C THR A 318 2.23 -6.05 24.79
N ILE A 319 1.37 -5.04 24.77
CA ILE A 319 1.81 -3.66 24.51
C ILE A 319 2.79 -3.21 25.59
N GLU A 320 2.57 -3.62 26.85
CA GLU A 320 3.49 -3.29 27.95
C GLU A 320 4.89 -3.89 27.75
N ASP A 321 5.00 -5.14 27.27
CA ASP A 321 6.28 -5.77 26.96
C ASP A 321 7.00 -5.05 25.81
N ALA A 322 6.26 -4.63 24.81
CA ALA A 322 6.82 -3.84 23.69
C ALA A 322 7.32 -2.46 24.18
N CYS A 323 6.55 -1.80 25.05
CA CYS A 323 6.91 -0.51 25.63
C CYS A 323 8.20 -0.59 26.46
N ARG A 324 8.33 -1.59 27.33
CA ARG A 324 9.56 -1.81 28.09
C ARG A 324 10.78 -2.00 27.18
N THR A 325 10.58 -2.71 26.07
CA THR A 325 11.68 -2.97 25.14
C THR A 325 12.13 -1.70 24.40
N VAL A 326 11.20 -0.88 23.88
CA VAL A 326 11.56 0.36 23.17
C VAL A 326 12.21 1.40 24.10
N GLN A 327 11.73 1.52 25.33
CA GLN A 327 12.29 2.46 26.32
C GLN A 327 13.68 2.05 26.81
N SER A 328 14.02 0.77 26.73
CA SER A 328 15.38 0.30 27.05
C SER A 328 16.35 0.38 25.86
N ALA A 329 15.86 0.69 24.68
CA ALA A 329 16.64 0.80 23.44
C ALA A 329 17.16 2.23 23.17
N GLY A 330 16.55 3.25 23.75
CA GLY A 330 16.93 4.66 23.67
C GLY A 330 17.65 5.07 24.94
#